data_c52513056e665877eac3572926c2c707
#
_entry.id   c52513056e665877eac3572926c2c707
#
_cell.length_a   1.000
_cell.length_b   1.000
_cell.length_c   1.000
_cell.angle_alpha   90.00
_cell.angle_beta   90.00
_cell.angle_gamma   90.00
#
_symmetry.space_group_name_H-M   'P 1'
#
loop_
_entity.id
_entity.type
_entity.pdbx_description
1 polymer ?
#
loop_
_entity_poly.entity_id
_entity_poly.type
_entity_poly.pdbx_seq_one_letter_code
_entity_poly.pdbx_strand_id
1 'polypeptide(L)'
;MPYKIFVTRSIPDAGIKLLQANKNVSLDIYERDQQIPRKELLRRVRGADIILSILTERMDKEVMDAAGPQLKMIANYAVGFDNVDVKEAARRKIVVTNTPHERV
;
A
#
# COMPACT_ATOMS: atom_id res chain seq x y z
N MET A 1 -1.53 4.73 -19.25
CA MET A 1 -0.63 3.86 -18.47
C MET A 1 -1.36 3.33 -17.26
N PRO A 2 -1.28 2.04 -16.99
CA PRO A 2 -1.95 1.51 -15.79
C PRO A 2 -1.29 2.01 -14.53
N TYR A 3 -2.09 2.20 -13.49
CA TYR A 3 -1.57 2.48 -12.17
C TYR A 3 -0.99 1.20 -11.59
N LYS A 4 0.18 1.31 -10.97
CA LYS A 4 0.79 0.19 -10.29
C LYS A 4 0.38 0.21 -8.83
N ILE A 5 -0.23 -0.87 -8.37
CA ILE A 5 -0.60 -1.06 -6.97
C ILE A 5 0.25 -2.18 -6.40
N PHE A 6 1.02 -1.89 -5.35
CA PHE A 6 1.75 -2.91 -4.63
C PHE A 6 0.99 -3.27 -3.36
N VAL A 7 0.73 -4.56 -3.17
CA VAL A 7 0.03 -5.08 -2.00
C VAL A 7 1.03 -5.79 -1.11
N THR A 8 1.20 -5.32 0.11
CA THR A 8 2.27 -5.80 1.01
C THR A 8 2.01 -7.17 1.61
N ARG A 9 0.79 -7.65 1.50
CA ARG A 9 0.43 -9.00 1.97
C ARG A 9 -0.84 -9.44 1.26
N SER A 10 -0.99 -10.76 1.09
CA SER A 10 -2.22 -11.29 0.52
C SER A 10 -3.44 -10.86 1.36
N ILE A 11 -4.41 -10.25 0.72
CA ILE A 11 -5.65 -9.81 1.37
C ILE A 11 -6.81 -10.68 0.88
N PRO A 12 -8.00 -10.59 1.51
CA PRO A 12 -9.13 -11.41 1.09
C PRO A 12 -9.42 -11.29 -0.41
N ASP A 13 -9.77 -12.41 -1.02
CA ASP A 13 -9.96 -12.54 -2.46
C ASP A 13 -10.91 -11.50 -3.05
N ALA A 14 -11.96 -11.15 -2.33
CA ALA A 14 -12.95 -10.21 -2.84
C ALA A 14 -12.33 -8.86 -3.20
N GLY A 15 -11.45 -8.35 -2.33
CA GLY A 15 -10.75 -7.09 -2.59
C GLY A 15 -9.81 -7.19 -3.77
N ILE A 16 -9.06 -8.29 -3.84
CA ILE A 16 -8.13 -8.54 -4.95
C ILE A 16 -8.89 -8.62 -6.27
N LYS A 17 -10.01 -9.34 -6.31
CA LYS A 17 -10.79 -9.48 -7.53
C LYS A 17 -11.33 -8.15 -8.03
N LEU A 18 -11.77 -7.29 -7.13
CA LEU A 18 -12.24 -5.97 -7.51
C LEU A 18 -11.13 -5.15 -8.16
N LEU A 19 -9.93 -5.21 -7.61
CA LEU A 19 -8.79 -4.49 -8.16
C LEU A 19 -8.38 -5.07 -9.51
N GLN A 20 -8.35 -6.40 -9.63
CA GLN A 20 -7.95 -7.07 -10.86
C GLN A 20 -8.94 -6.84 -12.00
N ALA A 21 -10.19 -6.56 -11.68
CA ALA A 21 -11.20 -6.29 -12.69
C ALA A 21 -10.96 -4.95 -13.41
N ASN A 22 -10.16 -4.07 -12.83
CA ASN A 22 -9.88 -2.77 -13.43
C ASN A 22 -8.68 -2.89 -14.39
N LYS A 23 -8.94 -2.67 -15.68
CA LYS A 23 -7.91 -2.78 -16.72
C LYS A 23 -6.80 -1.75 -16.60
N ASN A 24 -7.04 -0.67 -15.87
CA ASN A 24 -6.05 0.40 -15.68
C ASN A 24 -5.17 0.17 -14.47
N VAL A 25 -5.23 -1.02 -13.88
CA VAL A 25 -4.47 -1.33 -12.68
C VAL A 25 -3.54 -2.51 -12.96
N SER A 26 -2.27 -2.33 -12.62
CA SER A 26 -1.28 -3.41 -12.60
C SER A 26 -1.05 -3.76 -11.14
N LEU A 27 -1.32 -5.01 -10.77
CA LEU A 27 -1.31 -5.44 -9.38
C LEU A 27 -0.08 -6.29 -9.10
N ASP A 28 0.72 -5.88 -8.13
CA ASP A 28 1.88 -6.63 -7.66
C ASP A 28 1.64 -6.99 -6.20
N ILE A 29 1.48 -8.26 -5.91
CA ILE A 29 1.11 -8.74 -4.58
C ILE A 29 2.25 -9.54 -3.98
N TYR A 30 2.61 -9.23 -2.73
CA TYR A 30 3.49 -10.09 -1.96
C TYR A 30 2.62 -11.25 -1.45
N GLU A 31 2.76 -12.41 -2.06
CA GLU A 31 1.79 -13.49 -1.91
C GLU A 31 1.95 -14.34 -0.65
N ARG A 32 2.97 -14.08 0.14
CA ARG A 32 3.18 -14.83 1.37
C ARG A 32 2.32 -14.29 2.51
N ASP A 33 1.77 -15.18 3.30
CA ASP A 33 0.98 -14.78 4.48
C ASP A 33 1.92 -14.57 5.67
N GLN A 34 2.81 -13.61 5.52
CA GLN A 34 3.77 -13.24 6.55
C GLN A 34 4.23 -11.82 6.29
N GLN A 35 4.85 -11.21 7.30
CA GLN A 35 5.37 -9.86 7.14
C GLN A 35 6.48 -9.84 6.09
N ILE A 36 6.37 -8.94 5.13
CA ILE A 36 7.38 -8.80 4.10
C ILE A 36 8.69 -8.26 4.72
N PRO A 37 9.84 -8.85 4.40
CA PRO A 37 11.11 -8.31 4.88
C PRO A 37 11.32 -6.87 4.41
N ARG A 38 11.88 -6.03 5.27
CA ARG A 38 12.02 -4.60 4.98
C ARG A 38 12.75 -4.33 3.67
N LYS A 39 13.84 -5.04 3.41
CA LYS A 39 14.61 -4.86 2.18
C LYS A 39 13.78 -5.18 0.94
N GLU A 40 12.99 -6.22 1.02
CA GLU A 40 12.14 -6.60 -0.11
C GLU A 40 11.03 -5.57 -0.30
N LEU A 41 10.44 -5.08 0.79
CA LEU A 41 9.43 -4.04 0.72
C LEU A 41 9.97 -2.81 -0.02
N LEU A 42 11.13 -2.33 0.37
CA LEU A 42 11.73 -1.15 -0.24
C LEU A 42 12.02 -1.35 -1.72
N ARG A 43 12.44 -2.56 -2.09
CA ARG A 43 12.69 -2.89 -3.49
C ARG A 43 11.40 -2.96 -4.29
N ARG A 44 10.36 -3.55 -3.73
CA ARG A 44 9.14 -3.83 -4.47
C ARG A 44 8.19 -2.65 -4.58
N VAL A 45 8.29 -1.65 -3.69
CA VAL A 45 7.43 -0.48 -3.81
C VAL A 45 7.87 0.49 -4.91
N ARG A 46 9.04 0.28 -5.50
CA ARG A 46 9.56 1.20 -6.53
C ARG A 46 8.58 1.31 -7.69
N GLY A 47 8.23 2.53 -8.03
CA GLY A 47 7.31 2.81 -9.11
C GLY A 47 5.85 2.63 -8.78
N ALA A 48 5.51 2.30 -7.53
CA ALA A 48 4.12 2.15 -7.15
C ALA A 48 3.41 3.50 -7.11
N ASP A 49 2.22 3.55 -7.68
CA ASP A 49 1.35 4.71 -7.56
C ASP A 49 0.51 4.63 -6.30
N ILE A 50 0.19 3.40 -5.89
CA ILE A 50 -0.61 3.13 -4.70
C ILE A 50 0.04 1.96 -3.97
N ILE A 51 0.16 2.07 -2.64
CA ILE A 51 0.58 0.97 -1.80
C ILE A 51 -0.61 0.57 -0.94
N LEU A 52 -1.00 -0.70 -1.02
CA LEU A 52 -2.00 -1.26 -0.12
C LEU A 52 -1.25 -1.99 0.98
N SER A 53 -1.29 -1.44 2.19
CA SER A 53 -0.51 -1.94 3.31
C SER A 53 -1.40 -2.47 4.42
N ILE A 54 -0.80 -3.22 5.34
CA ILE A 54 -1.47 -3.61 6.57
C ILE A 54 -0.65 -3.10 7.76
N LEU A 55 -1.19 -3.29 8.96
CA LEU A 55 -0.64 -2.69 10.18
C LEU A 55 0.80 -3.09 10.48
N THR A 56 1.25 -4.26 10.01
CA THR A 56 2.59 -4.76 10.31
C THR A 56 3.69 -4.10 9.50
N GLU A 57 3.37 -3.37 8.42
CA GLU A 57 4.37 -2.69 7.59
C GLU A 57 4.39 -1.20 7.90
N ARG A 58 5.58 -0.71 8.23
CA ARG A 58 5.73 0.72 8.52
C ARG A 58 5.88 1.51 7.22
N MET A 59 4.92 2.40 6.99
CA MET A 59 4.89 3.27 5.82
C MET A 59 5.46 4.62 6.22
N ASP A 60 6.77 4.73 6.15
CA ASP A 60 7.51 5.90 6.61
C ASP A 60 8.19 6.62 5.43
N LYS A 61 8.99 7.62 5.76
CA LYS A 61 9.72 8.40 4.77
C LYS A 61 10.55 7.50 3.84
N GLU A 62 11.19 6.47 4.40
CA GLU A 62 12.03 5.57 3.61
C GLU A 62 11.22 4.83 2.55
N VAL A 63 10.03 4.36 2.90
CA VAL A 63 9.14 3.69 1.95
C VAL A 63 8.68 4.68 0.88
N MET A 64 8.31 5.89 1.29
CA MET A 64 7.85 6.91 0.34
C MET A 64 8.97 7.31 -0.62
N ASP A 65 10.20 7.44 -0.11
CA ASP A 65 11.37 7.72 -0.97
C ASP A 65 11.61 6.58 -1.96
N ALA A 66 11.50 5.34 -1.48
CA ALA A 66 11.74 4.17 -2.33
C ALA A 66 10.69 4.04 -3.44
N ALA A 67 9.43 4.34 -3.12
CA ALA A 67 8.35 4.28 -4.12
C ALA A 67 8.55 5.33 -5.21
N GLY A 68 8.99 6.53 -4.83
CA GLY A 68 9.25 7.59 -5.78
C GLY A 68 8.18 8.68 -5.76
N PRO A 69 8.39 9.76 -6.52
CA PRO A 69 7.51 10.93 -6.47
C PRO A 69 6.12 10.71 -7.06
N GLN A 70 5.92 9.62 -7.80
CA GLN A 70 4.62 9.31 -8.38
C GLN A 70 3.65 8.67 -7.39
N LEU A 71 4.12 8.28 -6.20
CA LEU A 71 3.25 7.67 -5.19
C LEU A 71 2.15 8.64 -4.80
N LYS A 72 0.89 8.21 -4.93
CA LYS A 72 -0.29 9.07 -4.72
C LYS A 72 -1.10 8.69 -3.50
N MET A 73 -1.08 7.41 -3.10
CA MET A 73 -1.95 6.93 -2.06
C MET A 73 -1.32 5.76 -1.31
N ILE A 74 -1.54 5.74 0.00
CA ILE A 74 -1.28 4.58 0.82
C ILE A 74 -2.63 4.16 1.40
N ALA A 75 -3.14 3.04 0.91
CA ALA A 75 -4.40 2.47 1.38
C ALA A 75 -4.05 1.47 2.48
N ASN A 76 -4.26 1.86 3.72
CA ASN A 76 -3.88 1.06 4.88
C ASN A 76 -5.04 0.17 5.29
N TYR A 77 -4.88 -1.12 5.12
CA TYR A 77 -5.92 -2.10 5.48
C TYR A 77 -5.83 -2.39 6.99
N ALA A 78 -6.20 -1.38 7.77
CA ALA A 78 -6.17 -1.41 9.22
C ALA A 78 -7.09 -0.32 9.72
N VAL A 79 -7.56 -0.45 10.94
CA VAL A 79 -8.47 0.55 11.53
C VAL A 79 -7.75 1.86 11.79
N GLY A 80 -6.51 1.80 12.27
CA GLY A 80 -5.75 3.00 12.62
C GLY A 80 -4.66 3.33 11.62
N PHE A 81 -3.84 4.28 11.99
CA PHE A 81 -2.74 4.78 11.16
C PHE A 81 -1.39 4.70 11.87
N ASP A 82 -1.28 3.92 12.95
CA ASP A 82 -0.06 3.90 13.76
C ASP A 82 1.18 3.50 12.97
N ASN A 83 1.01 2.74 11.90
CA ASN A 83 2.11 2.29 11.05
C ASN A 83 2.43 3.27 9.92
N VAL A 84 1.68 4.35 9.77
CA VAL A 84 1.87 5.29 8.66
C VAL A 84 2.34 6.64 9.19
N ASP A 85 3.39 7.18 8.59
CA ASP A 85 3.83 8.55 8.89
C ASP A 85 2.93 9.51 8.13
N VAL A 86 1.80 9.87 8.75
CA VAL A 86 0.80 10.69 8.10
C VAL A 86 1.27 12.12 7.85
N LYS A 87 2.17 12.62 8.69
CA LYS A 87 2.71 13.96 8.49
C LYS A 87 3.58 14.04 7.24
N GLU A 88 4.42 13.03 7.06
CA GLU A 88 5.28 12.97 5.87
C GLU A 88 4.43 12.78 4.61
N ALA A 89 3.39 11.92 4.69
CA ALA A 89 2.49 11.71 3.57
C ALA A 89 1.78 13.01 3.18
N ALA A 90 1.29 13.76 4.17
CA ALA A 90 0.61 15.02 3.92
C ALA A 90 1.56 16.02 3.25
N ARG A 91 2.80 16.09 3.71
CA ARG A 91 3.80 16.98 3.13
C ARG A 91 4.03 16.67 1.65
N ARG A 92 3.93 15.40 1.27
CA ARG A 92 4.14 14.93 -0.10
C ARG A 92 2.84 14.88 -0.90
N LYS A 93 1.71 15.28 -0.30
CA LYS A 93 0.38 15.22 -0.92
C LYS A 93 -0.03 13.79 -1.27
N ILE A 94 0.40 12.84 -0.45
CA ILE A 94 -0.01 11.44 -0.57
C ILE A 94 -1.26 11.24 0.27
N VAL A 95 -2.31 10.71 -0.34
CA VAL A 95 -3.56 10.42 0.36
C VAL A 95 -3.36 9.15 1.19
N VAL A 96 -3.75 9.19 2.45
CA VAL A 96 -3.71 8.01 3.32
C VAL A 96 -5.14 7.65 3.69
N THR A 97 -5.52 6.41 3.46
CA THR A 97 -6.84 5.90 3.82
C THR A 97 -6.69 4.73 4.77
N ASN A 98 -7.74 4.43 5.51
CA ASN A 98 -7.78 3.28 6.39
C ASN A 98 -9.10 2.54 6.20
N THR A 99 -9.14 1.29 6.69
CA THR A 99 -10.38 0.51 6.68
C THR A 99 -11.21 0.96 7.86
N PRO A 100 -12.44 1.47 7.66
CA PRO A 100 -13.29 1.86 8.77
C PRO A 100 -13.64 0.65 9.63
N HIS A 101 -13.79 0.88 10.88
CA HIS A 101 -14.25 -0.17 11.78
C HIS A 101 -15.64 -0.63 11.39
N GLU A 102 -16.00 -2.03 11.30
CA GLU A 102 -17.14 -2.51 10.91
C GLU A 102 -17.46 -3.84 10.83
N ARG A 103 -17.52 -3.95 10.94
CA ARG A 103 -17.82 -4.76 10.81
C ARG A 103 -18.42 -5.28 10.33
N VAL A 104 -18.49 -5.55 10.33
CA VAL A 104 -19.05 -6.01 9.93
C VAL A 104 -19.52 -6.78 9.85
#